data_344d59813ae0e91c3df401703d2fa794
#
_entry.id   344d59813ae0e91c3df401703d2fa794
#
_cell.length_a   1.000
_cell.length_b   1.000
_cell.length_c   1.000
_cell.angle_alpha   90.00
_cell.angle_beta   90.00
_cell.angle_gamma   90.00
#
_symmetry.space_group_name_H-M   'P 1'
#
loop_
_entity.id
_entity.type
_entity.pdbx_description
1 polymer ?
#
loop_
_entity_poly.entity_id
_entity_poly.type
_entity_poly.pdbx_seq_one_letter_code
_entity_poly.pdbx_strand_id
1 'polypeptide(L)'
;AAAGAHVTHVDASKGMVNWAKENAAASGLSEAPIRWLVDDCVKFVEREIRRGNHYDAIIMDPPSYGRGPKGEIWKIEEAIHPLIKLCVKLLSPNPLFFLINSYTTGLAPAVLTYMLSTELKDFDGHVDSQEIGLPVTSNGLVLPCGASGRWEAK
;
A
#
# COMPACT_ATOMS: atom_id res chain seq x y z
N ALA A 1 0.86 -13.83 -0.50
CA ALA A 1 0.76 -15.12 -1.17
C ALA A 1 1.30 -16.26 -0.31
N ALA A 2 2.50 -16.14 0.28
CA ALA A 2 3.09 -17.20 1.13
C ALA A 2 2.18 -17.61 2.31
N ALA A 3 1.36 -16.71 2.81
CA ALA A 3 0.37 -16.98 3.86
C ALA A 3 -0.97 -17.55 3.33
N GLY A 4 -1.06 -17.92 2.06
CA GLY A 4 -2.27 -18.47 1.45
C GLY A 4 -3.27 -17.44 0.92
N ALA A 5 -2.95 -16.16 0.92
CA ALA A 5 -3.83 -15.12 0.40
C ALA A 5 -3.86 -15.12 -1.14
N HIS A 6 -5.03 -14.84 -1.71
CA HIS A 6 -5.17 -14.46 -3.12
C HIS A 6 -4.73 -13.00 -3.27
N VAL A 7 -3.69 -12.75 -4.05
CA VAL A 7 -3.08 -11.42 -4.17
C VAL A 7 -3.40 -10.78 -5.52
N THR A 8 -3.74 -9.50 -5.51
CA THR A 8 -3.75 -8.67 -6.72
C THR A 8 -2.63 -7.65 -6.60
N HIS A 9 -1.57 -7.84 -7.40
CA HIS A 9 -0.42 -6.93 -7.46
C HIS A 9 -0.63 -5.94 -8.61
N VAL A 10 -0.59 -4.66 -8.29
CA VAL A 10 -0.82 -3.57 -9.24
C VAL A 10 0.32 -2.56 -9.16
N ASP A 11 0.97 -2.31 -10.27
CA ASP A 11 1.98 -1.26 -10.41
C ASP A 11 1.94 -0.68 -11.83
N ALA A 12 2.14 0.61 -11.96
CA ALA A 12 2.15 1.29 -13.27
C ALA A 12 3.41 0.95 -14.10
N SER A 13 4.48 0.51 -13.46
CA SER A 13 5.73 0.12 -14.10
C SER A 13 5.74 -1.35 -14.48
N LYS A 14 5.79 -1.63 -15.79
CA LYS A 14 5.97 -3.00 -16.31
C LYS A 14 7.25 -3.66 -15.76
N GLY A 15 8.33 -2.89 -15.61
CA GLY A 15 9.58 -3.39 -15.03
C GLY A 15 9.41 -3.87 -13.61
N MET A 16 8.71 -3.11 -12.76
CA MET A 16 8.43 -3.47 -11.37
C MET A 16 7.55 -4.72 -11.27
N VAL A 17 6.50 -4.80 -12.08
CA VAL A 17 5.65 -6.01 -12.14
C VAL A 17 6.45 -7.25 -12.57
N ASN A 18 7.34 -7.13 -13.55
CA ASN A 18 8.18 -8.24 -13.96
C ASN A 18 9.15 -8.65 -12.86
N TRP A 19 9.80 -7.70 -12.22
CA TRP A 19 10.70 -7.98 -11.10
C TRP A 19 9.97 -8.63 -9.91
N ALA A 20 8.76 -8.16 -9.60
CA ALA A 20 7.93 -8.79 -8.57
C ALA A 20 7.59 -10.26 -8.90
N LYS A 21 7.33 -10.59 -10.20
CA LYS A 21 7.15 -11.97 -10.65
C LYS A 21 8.41 -12.83 -10.47
N GLU A 22 9.58 -12.29 -10.82
CA GLU A 22 10.86 -12.95 -10.63
C GLU A 22 11.13 -13.24 -9.15
N ASN A 23 10.83 -12.27 -8.26
CA ASN A 23 10.95 -12.41 -6.81
C ASN A 23 9.98 -13.49 -6.27
N ALA A 24 8.75 -13.51 -6.75
CA ALA A 24 7.79 -14.55 -6.38
C ALA A 24 8.29 -15.93 -6.81
N ALA A 25 8.80 -16.08 -8.03
CA ALA A 25 9.37 -17.33 -8.51
C ALA A 25 10.58 -17.77 -7.69
N ALA A 26 11.53 -16.86 -7.41
CA ALA A 26 12.69 -17.12 -6.56
C ALA A 26 12.32 -17.52 -5.12
N SER A 27 11.13 -17.11 -4.65
CA SER A 27 10.58 -17.44 -3.34
C SER A 27 9.72 -18.71 -3.34
N GLY A 28 9.69 -19.47 -4.45
CA GLY A 28 8.87 -20.69 -4.56
C GLY A 28 7.36 -20.43 -4.71
N LEU A 29 6.97 -19.23 -5.13
CA LEU A 29 5.58 -18.79 -5.23
C LEU A 29 5.09 -18.68 -6.69
N SER A 30 5.72 -19.38 -7.63
CA SER A 30 5.34 -19.35 -9.05
C SER A 30 3.89 -19.77 -9.29
N GLU A 31 3.40 -20.73 -8.52
CA GLU A 31 2.03 -21.27 -8.63
C GLU A 31 1.06 -20.63 -7.63
N ALA A 32 1.51 -19.62 -6.87
CA ALA A 32 0.63 -18.93 -5.93
C ALA A 32 -0.43 -18.11 -6.66
N PRO A 33 -1.63 -17.94 -6.10
CA PRO A 33 -2.73 -17.21 -6.73
C PRO A 33 -2.48 -15.70 -6.72
N ILE A 34 -1.58 -15.24 -7.58
CA ILE A 34 -1.21 -13.83 -7.72
C ILE A 34 -1.68 -13.31 -9.09
N ARG A 35 -2.56 -12.34 -9.08
CA ARG A 35 -2.98 -11.59 -10.27
C ARG A 35 -2.04 -10.42 -10.48
N TRP A 36 -1.30 -10.43 -11.58
CA TRP A 36 -0.31 -9.41 -11.93
C TRP A 36 -0.89 -8.38 -12.89
N LEU A 37 -0.83 -7.09 -12.55
CA LEU A 37 -1.37 -6.02 -13.37
C LEU A 37 -0.36 -4.89 -13.55
N VAL A 38 -0.13 -4.51 -14.80
CA VAL A 38 0.56 -3.26 -15.16
C VAL A 38 -0.52 -2.22 -15.40
N ASP A 39 -0.78 -1.36 -14.43
CA ASP A 39 -1.89 -0.42 -14.47
C ASP A 39 -1.69 0.77 -13.52
N ASP A 40 -2.36 1.87 -13.80
CA ASP A 40 -2.51 2.99 -12.89
C ASP A 40 -3.36 2.58 -11.67
N CYS A 41 -2.81 2.71 -10.46
CA CYS A 41 -3.46 2.25 -9.23
C CYS A 41 -4.81 2.94 -8.99
N VAL A 42 -4.92 4.25 -9.23
CA VAL A 42 -6.19 4.99 -9.06
C VAL A 42 -7.25 4.45 -10.01
N LYS A 43 -6.91 4.31 -11.29
CA LYS A 43 -7.83 3.78 -12.31
C LYS A 43 -8.22 2.34 -12.05
N PHE A 44 -7.28 1.53 -11.56
CA PHE A 44 -7.56 0.16 -11.13
C PHE A 44 -8.60 0.15 -10.01
N VAL A 45 -8.38 0.92 -8.93
CA VAL A 45 -9.29 0.99 -7.78
C VAL A 45 -10.68 1.46 -8.21
N GLU A 46 -10.77 2.50 -9.02
CA GLU A 46 -12.05 2.98 -9.57
C GLU A 46 -12.79 1.91 -10.37
N ARG A 47 -12.07 1.11 -11.17
CA ARG A 47 -12.70 0.01 -11.92
C ARG A 47 -13.20 -1.11 -11.02
N GLU A 48 -12.42 -1.48 -10.01
CA GLU A 48 -12.82 -2.53 -9.07
C GLU A 48 -14.05 -2.09 -8.25
N ILE A 49 -14.13 -0.82 -7.85
CA ILE A 49 -15.33 -0.25 -7.21
C ILE A 49 -16.56 -0.38 -8.13
N ARG A 50 -16.43 0.03 -9.41
CA ARG A 50 -17.54 -0.09 -10.38
C ARG A 50 -17.97 -1.53 -10.64
N ARG A 51 -17.08 -2.50 -10.47
CA ARG A 51 -17.35 -3.94 -10.60
C ARG A 51 -17.95 -4.56 -9.35
N GLY A 52 -17.98 -3.82 -8.23
CA GLY A 52 -18.41 -4.35 -6.94
C GLY A 52 -17.44 -5.36 -6.33
N ASN A 53 -16.16 -5.34 -6.73
CA ASN A 53 -15.14 -6.19 -6.13
C ASN A 53 -14.70 -5.64 -4.78
N HIS A 54 -14.40 -6.55 -3.84
CA HIS A 54 -13.93 -6.21 -2.49
C HIS A 54 -12.66 -6.97 -2.15
N TYR A 55 -11.88 -6.41 -1.23
CA TYR A 55 -10.61 -6.94 -0.76
C TYR A 55 -10.59 -6.95 0.78
N ASP A 56 -10.09 -8.03 1.37
CA ASP A 56 -10.01 -8.17 2.83
C ASP A 56 -8.83 -7.40 3.41
N ALA A 57 -7.83 -7.10 2.61
CA ALA A 57 -6.68 -6.31 3.03
C ALA A 57 -6.10 -5.49 1.89
N ILE A 58 -5.50 -4.35 2.23
CA ILE A 58 -4.81 -3.47 1.29
C ILE A 58 -3.42 -3.16 1.85
N ILE A 59 -2.41 -3.29 0.99
CA ILE A 59 -1.03 -2.85 1.25
C ILE A 59 -0.64 -1.86 0.17
N MET A 60 -0.07 -0.72 0.56
CA MET A 60 0.40 0.28 -0.39
C MET A 60 1.72 0.92 0.05
N ASP A 61 2.55 1.25 -0.93
CA ASP A 61 3.81 1.98 -0.76
C ASP A 61 3.97 3.03 -1.88
N PRO A 62 3.08 4.04 -1.93
CA PRO A 62 3.08 5.02 -2.99
C PRO A 62 4.40 5.81 -3.03
N PRO A 63 4.92 6.13 -4.22
CA PRO A 63 6.15 6.90 -4.35
C PRO A 63 5.97 8.33 -3.85
N SER A 64 7.06 8.98 -3.42
CA SER A 64 7.05 10.40 -3.05
C SER A 64 6.65 11.29 -4.23
N TYR A 65 7.14 10.95 -5.43
CA TYR A 65 6.89 11.66 -6.67
C TYR A 65 6.82 10.67 -7.85
N GLY A 66 5.94 10.94 -8.81
CA GLY A 66 5.84 10.14 -10.02
C GLY A 66 5.33 10.98 -11.21
N ARG A 67 5.63 10.48 -12.42
CA ARG A 67 5.06 11.01 -13.67
C ARG A 67 4.38 9.89 -14.43
N GLY A 68 3.13 10.11 -14.77
CA GLY A 68 2.38 9.25 -15.67
C GLY A 68 2.79 9.41 -17.14
N PRO A 69 2.42 8.47 -18.01
CA PRO A 69 2.79 8.47 -19.43
C PRO A 69 2.21 9.63 -20.22
N LYS A 70 1.19 10.31 -19.72
CA LYS A 70 0.57 11.48 -20.34
C LYS A 70 0.97 12.80 -19.67
N GLY A 71 2.00 12.79 -18.81
CA GLY A 71 2.48 13.96 -18.09
C GLY A 71 1.76 14.23 -16.77
N GLU A 72 0.87 13.34 -16.33
CA GLU A 72 0.26 13.43 -15.00
C GLU A 72 1.35 13.46 -13.93
N ILE A 73 1.17 14.31 -12.92
CA ILE A 73 2.10 14.43 -11.81
C ILE A 73 1.45 13.85 -10.57
N TRP A 74 2.15 12.90 -9.95
CA TRP A 74 1.87 12.40 -8.62
C TRP A 74 2.82 13.08 -7.63
N LYS A 75 2.24 13.65 -6.58
CA LYS A 75 2.95 14.12 -5.39
C LYS A 75 2.23 13.55 -4.18
N ILE A 76 2.96 12.88 -3.31
CA ILE A 76 2.37 12.15 -2.19
C ILE A 76 1.57 13.07 -1.26
N GLU A 77 2.09 14.25 -0.97
CA GLU A 77 1.47 15.23 -0.07
C GLU A 77 0.09 15.72 -0.55
N GLU A 78 -0.15 15.67 -1.85
CA GLU A 78 -1.42 16.09 -2.47
C GLU A 78 -2.36 14.89 -2.72
N ALA A 79 -1.81 13.71 -2.99
CA ALA A 79 -2.53 12.58 -3.56
C ALA A 79 -2.76 11.40 -2.61
N ILE A 80 -2.00 11.28 -1.51
CA ILE A 80 -2.07 10.12 -0.62
C ILE A 80 -3.44 10.00 0.08
N HIS A 81 -3.96 11.07 0.65
CA HIS A 81 -5.24 11.04 1.35
C HIS A 81 -6.42 10.73 0.42
N PRO A 82 -6.56 11.39 -0.76
CA PRO A 82 -7.55 10.98 -1.76
C PRO A 82 -7.46 9.52 -2.17
N LEU A 83 -6.23 8.96 -2.31
CA LEU A 83 -6.04 7.56 -2.67
C LEU A 83 -6.49 6.63 -1.53
N ILE A 84 -6.14 6.91 -0.27
CA ILE A 84 -6.62 6.15 0.90
C ILE A 84 -8.15 6.12 0.91
N LYS A 85 -8.78 7.29 0.81
CA LYS A 85 -10.25 7.42 0.78
C LYS A 85 -10.91 6.63 -0.33
N LEU A 86 -10.25 6.53 -1.48
CA LEU A 86 -10.73 5.73 -2.60
C LEU A 86 -10.57 4.23 -2.32
N CYS A 87 -9.40 3.82 -1.80
CA CYS A 87 -9.07 2.43 -1.49
C CYS A 87 -9.96 1.84 -0.38
N VAL A 88 -10.33 2.63 0.63
CA VAL A 88 -11.24 2.19 1.71
C VAL A 88 -12.57 1.69 1.15
N LYS A 89 -13.05 2.23 0.04
CA LYS A 89 -14.29 1.76 -0.62
C LYS A 89 -14.18 0.36 -1.22
N LEU A 90 -12.96 -0.17 -1.36
CA LEU A 90 -12.73 -1.54 -1.81
C LEU A 90 -12.70 -2.55 -0.67
N LEU A 91 -12.64 -2.12 0.58
CA LEU A 91 -12.61 -3.06 1.69
C LEU A 91 -13.89 -3.89 1.74
N SER A 92 -13.74 -5.16 2.07
CA SER A 92 -14.86 -6.06 2.34
C SER A 92 -15.61 -5.61 3.62
N PRO A 93 -16.81 -6.11 3.87
CA PRO A 93 -17.54 -5.80 5.12
C PRO A 93 -16.80 -6.19 6.39
N ASN A 94 -15.90 -7.18 6.31
CA ASN A 94 -15.08 -7.66 7.42
C ASN A 94 -13.59 -7.65 7.02
N PRO A 95 -12.99 -6.46 6.85
CA PRO A 95 -11.61 -6.36 6.41
C PRO A 95 -10.66 -6.78 7.52
N LEU A 96 -9.46 -7.21 7.13
CA LEU A 96 -8.44 -7.67 8.08
C LEU A 96 -7.48 -6.53 8.47
N PHE A 97 -6.93 -5.84 7.47
CA PHE A 97 -6.01 -4.73 7.70
C PHE A 97 -5.86 -3.79 6.49
N PHE A 98 -5.36 -2.60 6.79
CA PHE A 98 -4.93 -1.62 5.80
C PHE A 98 -3.53 -1.12 6.18
N LEU A 99 -2.53 -1.34 5.34
CA LEU A 99 -1.13 -1.00 5.59
C LEU A 99 -0.64 0.02 4.56
N ILE A 100 -0.01 1.09 5.04
CA ILE A 100 0.66 2.09 4.21
C ILE A 100 2.10 2.22 4.67
N ASN A 101 3.03 2.11 3.73
CA ASN A 101 4.41 2.54 3.93
C ASN A 101 4.69 3.80 3.11
N SER A 102 5.49 4.69 3.67
CA SER A 102 5.97 5.88 2.99
C SER A 102 7.45 6.08 3.29
N TYR A 103 8.22 6.29 2.24
CA TYR A 103 9.65 6.59 2.32
C TYR A 103 9.92 8.07 2.04
N THR A 104 8.89 8.91 2.18
CA THR A 104 8.96 10.34 1.93
C THR A 104 9.44 11.09 3.16
N THR A 105 10.54 11.83 3.02
CA THR A 105 11.03 12.71 4.07
C THR A 105 9.96 13.75 4.42
N GLY A 106 9.68 13.89 5.72
CA GLY A 106 8.73 14.89 6.25
C GLY A 106 7.26 14.39 6.36
N LEU A 107 6.94 13.19 5.90
CA LEU A 107 5.64 12.58 6.18
C LEU A 107 5.71 11.84 7.53
N ALA A 108 5.33 12.54 8.61
CA ALA A 108 5.38 11.98 9.95
C ALA A 108 4.38 10.81 10.14
N PRO A 109 4.72 9.80 10.97
CA PRO A 109 3.78 8.69 11.28
C PRO A 109 2.41 9.17 11.77
N ALA A 110 2.37 10.24 12.58
CA ALA A 110 1.11 10.81 13.07
C ALA A 110 0.15 11.27 11.96
N VAL A 111 0.68 11.66 10.80
CA VAL A 111 -0.14 12.03 9.64
C VAL A 111 -0.83 10.78 9.06
N LEU A 112 -0.12 9.64 9.01
CA LEU A 112 -0.71 8.36 8.59
C LEU A 112 -1.79 7.91 9.58
N THR A 113 -1.52 8.02 10.90
CA THR A 113 -2.53 7.75 11.95
C THR A 113 -3.78 8.57 11.73
N TYR A 114 -3.64 9.88 11.50
CA TYR A 114 -4.78 10.78 11.29
C TYR A 114 -5.63 10.37 10.08
N MET A 115 -4.97 10.11 8.93
CA MET A 115 -5.66 9.72 7.69
C MET A 115 -6.38 8.38 7.85
N LEU A 116 -5.70 7.36 8.39
CA LEU A 116 -6.30 6.04 8.58
C LEU A 116 -7.46 6.08 9.58
N SER A 117 -7.29 6.77 10.71
CA SER A 117 -8.35 6.91 11.73
C SER A 117 -9.58 7.65 11.18
N THR A 118 -9.37 8.62 10.28
CA THR A 118 -10.45 9.37 9.66
C THR A 118 -11.24 8.53 8.65
N GLU A 119 -10.54 7.81 7.78
CA GLU A 119 -11.17 7.11 6.66
C GLU A 119 -11.71 5.72 7.06
N LEU A 120 -11.16 5.11 8.12
CA LEU A 120 -11.55 3.77 8.60
C LEU A 120 -12.41 3.81 9.87
N LYS A 121 -12.92 4.99 10.26
CA LYS A 121 -13.71 5.21 11.50
C LYS A 121 -14.97 4.34 11.60
N ASP A 122 -15.52 3.89 10.49
CA ASP A 122 -16.73 3.09 10.44
C ASP A 122 -16.45 1.58 10.56
N PHE A 123 -15.17 1.18 10.63
CA PHE A 123 -14.72 -0.19 10.86
C PHE A 123 -14.22 -0.35 12.30
N ASP A 124 -14.60 -1.45 12.96
CA ASP A 124 -14.07 -1.76 14.29
C ASP A 124 -12.63 -2.28 14.21
N GLY A 125 -11.70 -1.45 14.64
CA GLY A 125 -10.27 -1.75 14.52
C GLY A 125 -9.40 -0.79 15.31
N HIS A 126 -8.10 -0.97 15.15
CA HIS A 126 -7.08 -0.15 15.78
C HIS A 126 -6.12 0.42 14.75
N VAL A 127 -5.71 1.68 14.92
CA VAL A 127 -4.68 2.32 14.09
C VAL A 127 -3.40 2.48 14.90
N ASP A 128 -2.29 2.03 14.32
CA ASP A 128 -0.94 2.25 14.82
C ASP A 128 -0.05 2.79 13.70
N SER A 129 0.90 3.65 14.05
CA SER A 129 1.88 4.19 13.11
C SER A 129 3.22 4.43 13.78
N GLN A 130 4.29 4.12 13.05
CA GLN A 130 5.66 4.23 13.57
C GLN A 130 6.64 4.62 12.48
N GLU A 131 7.81 5.10 12.89
CA GLU A 131 8.93 5.25 11.97
C GLU A 131 9.48 3.89 11.55
N ILE A 132 9.89 3.80 10.28
CA ILE A 132 10.64 2.68 9.73
C ILE A 132 12.11 3.08 9.69
N GLY A 133 12.98 2.18 10.14
CA GLY A 133 14.41 2.41 10.08
C GLY A 133 15.23 1.15 9.91
N LEU A 134 16.44 1.33 9.41
CA LEU A 134 17.41 0.25 9.25
C LEU A 134 18.40 0.26 10.43
N PRO A 135 18.59 -0.85 11.12
CA PRO A 135 19.57 -0.93 12.20
C PRO A 135 21.00 -0.80 11.64
N VAL A 136 21.78 0.10 12.23
CA VAL A 136 23.18 0.33 11.86
C VAL A 136 24.08 -0.42 12.84
N THR A 137 24.64 -1.53 12.39
CA THR A 137 25.44 -2.45 13.24
C THR A 137 26.72 -1.83 13.77
N SER A 138 27.30 -0.85 13.07
CA SER A 138 28.57 -0.22 13.44
C SER A 138 28.48 0.76 14.63
N ASN A 139 27.28 1.31 14.92
CA ASN A 139 27.11 2.31 15.97
C ASN A 139 25.89 2.09 16.88
N GLY A 140 25.10 1.04 16.61
CA GLY A 140 23.90 0.71 17.38
C GLY A 140 22.71 1.67 17.18
N LEU A 141 22.80 2.60 16.22
CA LEU A 141 21.73 3.53 15.88
C LEU A 141 20.79 2.93 14.83
N VAL A 142 19.69 3.64 14.57
CA VAL A 142 18.74 3.32 13.51
C VAL A 142 18.78 4.43 12.48
N LEU A 143 19.01 4.09 11.21
CA LEU A 143 18.88 5.02 10.09
C LEU A 143 17.40 5.17 9.74
N PRO A 144 16.78 6.35 9.98
CA PRO A 144 15.40 6.57 9.62
C PRO A 144 15.23 6.49 8.10
N CYS A 145 14.25 5.73 7.62
CA CYS A 145 14.02 5.58 6.19
C CYS A 145 12.56 5.77 5.76
N GLY A 146 11.64 5.99 6.70
CA GLY A 146 10.24 6.22 6.37
C GLY A 146 9.29 6.06 7.54
N ALA A 147 8.02 5.94 7.21
CA ALA A 147 6.94 5.74 8.17
C ALA A 147 6.01 4.62 7.69
N SER A 148 5.44 3.88 8.64
CA SER A 148 4.39 2.89 8.40
C SER A 148 3.16 3.27 9.20
N GLY A 149 1.99 3.20 8.57
CA GLY A 149 0.69 3.29 9.23
C GLY A 149 -0.10 2.02 8.97
N ARG A 150 -0.70 1.46 10.01
CA ARG A 150 -1.51 0.24 9.93
C ARG A 150 -2.82 0.41 10.69
N TRP A 151 -3.90 0.08 10.02
CA TRP A 151 -5.16 -0.26 10.66
C TRP A 151 -5.33 -1.78 10.62
N GLU A 152 -5.80 -2.36 11.70
CA GLU A 152 -6.18 -3.78 11.76
C GLU A 152 -7.50 -3.94 12.50
N ALA A 153 -8.28 -4.93 12.07
CA ALA A 153 -9.54 -5.30 12.72
C ALA A 153 -9.29 -5.85 14.13
N LYS A 154 -10.26 -5.63 15.03
CA LYS A 154 -10.27 -6.26 16.36
C LYS A 154 -10.75 -7.69 16.30
#